data_ce8e6b0088d2d5ad7cc9620d43a9c995
#
_entry.id   ce8e6b0088d2d5ad7cc9620d43a9c995
#
_cell.length_a   1.000
_cell.length_b   1.000
_cell.length_c   1.000
_cell.angle_alpha   90.00
_cell.angle_beta   90.00
_cell.angle_gamma   90.00
#
_symmetry.space_group_name_H-M   'P 1'
#
loop_
_entity.id
_entity.type
_entity.pdbx_description
1 polymer ?
#
loop_
_entity_poly.entity_id
_entity_poly.type
_entity_poly.pdbx_seq_one_letter_code
_entity_poly.pdbx_strand_id
1 'polypeptide(L)'
;MAYVPSGIVHSGIPASDESWQSDVPSWTWQGEPVPYLAHVAADASAASLPSPARLTPLYCADLSKWAEVQAAAIPVEKSSARLLLISGVDDAMWPSSLFSELVLGRLQAHGEGHRVRHIAYPAAGHRFNFPTLPGTVTASVHPADGRLYEYGGTPEGNSRAGLAAHIEAVTWLRRRAE
;
A
#
# COMPACT_ATOMS: atom_id res chain seq x y z
N MET A 1 -4.54 4.71 -11.96
CA MET A 1 -4.04 5.55 -10.86
C MET A 1 -4.27 4.81 -9.55
N ALA A 2 -3.28 4.81 -8.67
CA ALA A 2 -3.37 4.17 -7.36
C ALA A 2 -2.76 5.09 -6.29
N TYR A 3 -3.45 5.22 -5.15
CA TYR A 3 -2.96 5.88 -3.94
C TYR A 3 -2.49 4.82 -2.95
N VAL A 4 -1.36 5.09 -2.30
CA VAL A 4 -0.70 4.18 -1.34
C VAL A 4 -0.72 2.71 -1.81
N PRO A 5 -0.25 2.43 -3.04
CA PRO A 5 -0.44 1.14 -3.66
C PRO A 5 0.46 0.07 -3.06
N SER A 6 0.05 -1.19 -3.23
CA SER A 6 0.95 -2.34 -3.24
C SER A 6 0.95 -2.98 -4.63
N GLY A 7 2.13 -3.38 -5.11
CA GLY A 7 2.28 -4.22 -6.31
C GLY A 7 2.29 -5.70 -5.99
N ILE A 8 2.05 -6.07 -4.74
CA ILE A 8 2.04 -7.44 -4.23
C ILE A 8 0.69 -7.69 -3.58
N VAL A 9 0.07 -8.83 -3.87
CA VAL A 9 -1.11 -9.27 -3.14
C VAL A 9 -0.65 -9.91 -1.83
N HIS A 10 -1.16 -9.41 -0.71
CA HIS A 10 -0.89 -9.97 0.62
C HIS A 10 -2.07 -10.82 1.09
N SER A 11 -1.82 -11.66 2.11
CA SER A 11 -2.88 -12.40 2.79
C SER A 11 -3.96 -11.46 3.35
N GLY A 12 -5.17 -11.95 3.45
CA GLY A 12 -6.29 -11.23 4.06
C GLY A 12 -6.09 -11.04 5.56
N ILE A 13 -6.70 -9.99 6.10
CA ILE A 13 -6.80 -9.79 7.55
C ILE A 13 -8.10 -10.46 8.00
N PRO A 14 -8.07 -11.44 8.93
CA PRO A 14 -9.29 -12.09 9.40
C PRO A 14 -10.20 -11.08 10.13
N ALA A 15 -11.49 -11.30 10.01
CA ALA A 15 -12.51 -10.46 10.66
C ALA A 15 -12.59 -10.65 12.17
N SER A 16 -11.94 -11.68 12.72
CA SER A 16 -11.88 -11.98 14.16
C SER A 16 -10.52 -11.59 14.73
N ASP A 17 -10.49 -11.37 16.03
CA ASP A 17 -9.31 -11.06 16.85
C ASP A 17 -8.25 -12.18 16.89
N GLU A 18 -8.53 -13.29 16.23
CA GLU A 18 -7.60 -14.39 16.07
C GLU A 18 -6.52 -14.02 15.06
N SER A 19 -5.45 -13.51 15.59
CA SER A 19 -4.11 -13.40 15.00
C SER A 19 -4.00 -13.01 13.50
N TRP A 20 -3.14 -12.06 13.21
CA TRP A 20 -2.58 -11.76 11.89
C TRP A 20 -1.93 -12.98 11.17
N GLN A 21 -2.04 -14.16 11.75
CA GLN A 21 -1.55 -15.45 11.27
C GLN A 21 -2.46 -16.09 10.23
N SER A 22 -3.44 -15.39 9.70
CA SER A 22 -4.31 -16.01 8.73
C SER A 22 -3.61 -16.13 7.39
N ASP A 23 -3.32 -17.35 7.04
CA ASP A 23 -2.96 -17.74 5.68
C ASP A 23 -4.25 -17.87 4.85
N VAL A 24 -4.97 -16.77 4.70
CA VAL A 24 -6.20 -16.70 3.90
C VAL A 24 -6.02 -15.75 2.72
N PRO A 25 -6.57 -16.10 1.55
CA PRO A 25 -6.50 -15.22 0.39
C PRO A 25 -7.31 -13.95 0.64
N SER A 26 -6.76 -12.78 0.30
CA SER A 26 -7.51 -11.52 0.29
C SER A 26 -8.38 -11.37 -0.95
N TRP A 27 -8.03 -12.08 -2.05
CA TRP A 27 -8.73 -12.00 -3.32
C TRP A 27 -8.92 -13.37 -3.94
N THR A 28 -10.06 -13.57 -4.61
CA THR A 28 -10.34 -14.74 -5.43
C THR A 28 -10.71 -14.31 -6.85
N TRP A 29 -10.37 -15.13 -7.83
CA TRP A 29 -10.80 -15.02 -9.22
C TRP A 29 -11.52 -16.28 -9.64
N GLN A 30 -12.77 -16.17 -10.07
CA GLN A 30 -13.62 -17.31 -10.43
C GLN A 30 -13.71 -18.40 -9.33
N GLY A 31 -13.66 -17.99 -8.07
CA GLY A 31 -13.71 -18.88 -6.92
C GLY A 31 -12.36 -19.42 -6.44
N GLU A 32 -11.29 -19.26 -7.24
CA GLU A 32 -9.94 -19.70 -6.89
C GLU A 32 -9.13 -18.56 -6.25
N PRO A 33 -8.31 -18.83 -5.24
CA PRO A 33 -7.42 -17.84 -4.64
C PRO A 33 -6.46 -17.21 -5.67
N VAL A 34 -6.38 -15.89 -5.68
CA VAL A 34 -5.27 -15.19 -6.36
C VAL A 34 -4.00 -15.43 -5.56
N PRO A 35 -2.85 -15.75 -6.18
CA PRO A 35 -1.58 -15.91 -5.47
C PRO A 35 -1.29 -14.71 -4.56
N TYR A 36 -0.91 -14.96 -3.33
CA TYR A 36 -0.67 -13.93 -2.32
C TYR A 36 0.56 -14.27 -1.47
N LEU A 37 1.12 -13.24 -0.85
CA LEU A 37 2.23 -13.33 0.08
C LEU A 37 1.68 -13.40 1.51
N ALA A 38 1.93 -14.53 2.19
CA ALA A 38 1.61 -14.68 3.60
C ALA A 38 2.63 -13.91 4.47
N HIS A 39 2.17 -13.35 5.59
CA HIS A 39 3.06 -12.63 6.51
C HIS A 39 4.10 -13.55 7.14
N VAL A 40 5.37 -13.10 7.18
CA VAL A 40 6.49 -13.87 7.78
C VAL A 40 6.32 -14.00 9.29
N ALA A 41 5.81 -12.96 9.91
CA ALA A 41 5.70 -12.88 11.36
C ALA A 41 4.43 -13.60 11.86
N ALA A 42 4.27 -14.87 11.48
CA ALA A 42 3.21 -15.73 12.01
C ALA A 42 3.19 -15.77 13.55
N ASP A 43 4.33 -15.51 14.20
CA ASP A 43 4.45 -15.48 15.68
C ASP A 43 4.23 -14.08 16.29
N ALA A 44 4.25 -13.01 15.48
CA ALA A 44 3.89 -11.69 15.97
C ALA A 44 2.37 -11.56 15.92
N SER A 45 1.70 -11.99 16.97
CA SER A 45 0.29 -11.65 17.15
C SER A 45 0.16 -10.13 17.10
N ALA A 46 -0.92 -9.62 16.50
CA ALA A 46 -1.20 -8.20 16.56
C ALA A 46 -1.13 -7.69 18.01
N ALA A 47 -1.41 -8.57 18.98
CA ALA A 47 -1.29 -8.30 20.42
C ALA A 47 0.14 -7.95 20.89
N SER A 48 1.19 -8.40 20.20
CA SER A 48 2.58 -8.12 20.56
C SER A 48 3.12 -6.81 19.97
N LEU A 49 2.39 -6.17 19.05
CA LEU A 49 2.80 -4.89 18.50
C LEU A 49 2.61 -3.76 19.52
N PRO A 50 3.53 -2.78 19.57
CA PRO A 50 3.36 -1.60 20.41
C PRO A 50 2.09 -0.83 20.02
N SER A 51 1.54 -0.03 20.94
CA SER A 51 0.40 0.84 20.63
C SER A 51 0.87 2.31 20.62
N PRO A 52 0.57 3.07 19.55
CA PRO A 52 -0.11 2.66 18.32
C PRO A 52 0.71 1.68 17.49
N ALA A 53 0.03 0.73 16.84
CA ALA A 53 0.67 -0.31 16.04
C ALA A 53 1.10 0.24 14.67
N ARG A 54 2.37 -0.02 14.30
CA ARG A 54 2.93 0.26 12.97
C ARG A 54 3.10 -1.07 12.23
N LEU A 55 2.53 -1.19 11.05
CA LEU A 55 2.56 -2.45 10.29
C LEU A 55 3.66 -2.48 9.21
N THR A 56 4.18 -1.33 8.81
CA THR A 56 5.26 -1.23 7.82
C THR A 56 6.43 -2.18 8.07
N PRO A 57 6.94 -2.37 9.32
CA PRO A 57 8.02 -3.32 9.56
C PRO A 57 7.64 -4.77 9.22
N LEU A 58 6.38 -5.18 9.44
CA LEU A 58 5.90 -6.53 9.11
C LEU A 58 5.91 -6.74 7.59
N TYR A 59 5.32 -5.81 6.83
CA TYR A 59 5.33 -5.85 5.37
C TYR A 59 6.74 -5.80 4.77
N CYS A 60 7.67 -5.07 5.39
CA CYS A 60 9.06 -5.08 4.97
C CYS A 60 9.73 -6.44 5.21
N ALA A 61 9.42 -7.11 6.33
CA ALA A 61 9.95 -8.43 6.64
C ALA A 61 9.48 -9.49 5.63
N ASP A 62 8.23 -9.39 5.15
CA ASP A 62 7.66 -10.27 4.13
C ASP A 62 8.48 -10.27 2.83
N LEU A 63 9.12 -9.16 2.48
CA LEU A 63 9.94 -9.03 1.27
C LEU A 63 11.20 -9.90 1.28
N SER A 64 11.57 -10.49 2.43
CA SER A 64 12.67 -11.47 2.51
C SER A 64 12.36 -12.76 1.77
N LYS A 65 11.08 -13.09 1.56
CA LYS A 65 10.61 -14.27 0.82
C LYS A 65 10.52 -13.97 -0.68
N TRP A 66 11.65 -13.74 -1.33
CA TRP A 66 11.66 -13.22 -2.70
C TRP A 66 10.91 -14.08 -3.72
N ALA A 67 10.97 -15.41 -3.63
CA ALA A 67 10.26 -16.30 -4.53
C ALA A 67 8.74 -16.13 -4.42
N GLU A 68 8.22 -16.07 -3.18
CA GLU A 68 6.79 -15.86 -2.90
C GLU A 68 6.36 -14.43 -3.29
N VAL A 69 7.23 -13.43 -3.06
CA VAL A 69 7.01 -12.05 -3.53
C VAL A 69 6.79 -12.02 -5.04
N GLN A 70 7.63 -12.71 -5.81
CA GLN A 70 7.47 -12.78 -7.27
C GLN A 70 6.19 -13.51 -7.69
N ALA A 71 5.80 -14.58 -6.99
CA ALA A 71 4.57 -15.31 -7.26
C ALA A 71 3.31 -14.49 -6.95
N ALA A 72 3.35 -13.67 -5.89
CA ALA A 72 2.26 -12.82 -5.45
C ALA A 72 2.25 -11.43 -6.12
N ALA A 73 3.28 -11.11 -6.94
CA ALA A 73 3.37 -9.81 -7.60
C ALA A 73 2.29 -9.64 -8.66
N ILE A 74 1.62 -8.49 -8.65
CA ILE A 74 0.66 -8.13 -9.69
C ILE A 74 1.40 -7.97 -11.02
N PRO A 75 1.02 -8.73 -12.08
CA PRO A 75 1.73 -8.71 -13.36
C PRO A 75 1.38 -7.45 -14.18
N VAL A 76 1.79 -6.28 -13.68
CA VAL A 76 1.48 -4.95 -14.26
C VAL A 76 2.02 -4.79 -15.68
N GLU A 77 3.06 -5.52 -16.07
CA GLU A 77 3.62 -5.56 -17.42
C GLU A 77 2.67 -6.17 -18.45
N LYS A 78 1.71 -6.99 -18.01
CA LYS A 78 0.67 -7.57 -18.90
C LYS A 78 -0.44 -6.59 -19.25
N SER A 79 -0.50 -5.44 -18.54
CA SER A 79 -1.47 -4.39 -18.82
C SER A 79 -0.88 -3.34 -19.76
N SER A 80 -1.66 -2.82 -20.69
CA SER A 80 -1.29 -1.67 -21.51
C SER A 80 -1.57 -0.32 -20.83
N ALA A 81 -2.11 -0.31 -19.61
CA ALA A 81 -2.49 0.90 -18.91
C ALA A 81 -1.27 1.75 -18.51
N ARG A 82 -1.40 3.07 -18.62
CA ARG A 82 -0.47 4.01 -17.99
C ARG A 82 -0.80 4.10 -16.49
N LEU A 83 0.24 4.04 -15.65
CA LEU A 83 0.11 4.03 -14.20
C LEU A 83 0.58 5.35 -13.59
N LEU A 84 -0.23 5.91 -12.71
CA LEU A 84 0.17 6.95 -11.77
C LEU A 84 0.10 6.35 -10.37
N LEU A 85 1.25 6.24 -9.71
CA LEU A 85 1.41 5.73 -8.36
C LEU A 85 1.69 6.91 -7.44
N ILE A 86 0.95 7.03 -6.36
CA ILE A 86 1.05 8.11 -5.39
C ILE A 86 1.21 7.50 -4.01
N SER A 87 2.29 7.81 -3.31
CA SER A 87 2.64 7.20 -2.02
C SER A 87 3.07 8.22 -0.98
N GLY A 88 2.96 7.84 0.30
CA GLY A 88 3.53 8.55 1.43
C GLY A 88 4.85 7.91 1.84
N VAL A 89 5.88 8.73 2.10
CA VAL A 89 7.20 8.24 2.55
C VAL A 89 7.13 7.74 3.98
N ASP A 90 6.31 8.41 4.82
CA ASP A 90 6.13 8.07 6.24
C ASP A 90 4.91 7.15 6.48
N ASP A 91 4.52 6.38 5.46
CA ASP A 91 3.41 5.42 5.58
C ASP A 91 3.72 4.37 6.65
N ALA A 92 2.90 4.35 7.72
CA ALA A 92 3.07 3.44 8.84
C ALA A 92 2.22 2.17 8.75
N MET A 93 1.28 2.10 7.79
CA MET A 93 0.47 0.90 7.55
C MET A 93 1.20 -0.12 6.70
N TRP A 94 1.80 0.31 5.58
CA TRP A 94 2.69 -0.49 4.74
C TRP A 94 3.67 0.40 3.98
N PRO A 95 4.77 -0.14 3.44
CA PRO A 95 5.79 0.66 2.76
C PRO A 95 5.34 1.07 1.35
N SER A 96 4.30 1.92 1.22
CA SER A 96 3.69 2.24 -0.07
C SER A 96 4.66 2.83 -1.09
N SER A 97 5.67 3.59 -0.64
CA SER A 97 6.73 4.10 -1.52
C SER A 97 7.60 2.96 -2.07
N LEU A 98 8.04 2.04 -1.21
CA LEU A 98 8.82 0.87 -1.63
C LEU A 98 8.02 -0.03 -2.59
N PHE A 99 6.75 -0.28 -2.29
CA PHE A 99 5.87 -1.05 -3.16
C PHE A 99 5.69 -0.37 -4.53
N SER A 100 5.60 0.96 -4.57
CA SER A 100 5.57 1.71 -5.82
C SER A 100 6.86 1.57 -6.62
N GLU A 101 8.03 1.60 -5.94
CA GLU A 101 9.33 1.38 -6.58
C GLU A 101 9.47 -0.05 -7.15
N LEU A 102 8.92 -1.06 -6.48
CA LEU A 102 8.89 -2.43 -7.03
C LEU A 102 8.07 -2.51 -8.32
N VAL A 103 6.91 -1.82 -8.38
CA VAL A 103 6.11 -1.72 -9.61
C VAL A 103 6.87 -1.00 -10.72
N LEU A 104 7.53 0.14 -10.39
CA LEU A 104 8.35 0.89 -11.33
C LEU A 104 9.50 0.04 -11.87
N GLY A 105 10.27 -0.62 -10.98
CA GLY A 105 11.38 -1.49 -11.36
C GLY A 105 10.93 -2.65 -12.24
N ARG A 106 9.78 -3.26 -11.96
CA ARG A 106 9.21 -4.33 -12.78
C ARG A 106 8.90 -3.83 -14.20
N LEU A 107 8.23 -2.69 -14.35
CA LEU A 107 7.95 -2.11 -15.66
C LEU A 107 9.22 -1.70 -16.42
N GLN A 108 10.22 -1.15 -15.71
CA GLN A 108 11.53 -0.82 -16.31
C GLN A 108 12.24 -2.07 -16.83
N ALA A 109 12.23 -3.17 -16.08
CA ALA A 109 12.82 -4.45 -16.48
C ALA A 109 12.16 -5.03 -17.75
N HIS A 110 10.90 -4.70 -18.00
CA HIS A 110 10.15 -5.08 -19.20
C HIS A 110 10.19 -4.02 -20.32
N GLY A 111 11.02 -2.97 -20.22
CA GLY A 111 11.10 -1.88 -21.21
C GLY A 111 9.91 -0.91 -21.20
N GLU A 112 9.04 -1.02 -20.20
CA GLU A 112 7.75 -0.32 -20.10
C GLU A 112 7.74 0.82 -19.06
N GLY A 113 8.93 1.23 -18.57
CA GLY A 113 9.07 2.29 -17.56
C GLY A 113 8.44 3.63 -17.95
N HIS A 114 8.31 3.90 -19.26
CA HIS A 114 7.65 5.11 -19.79
C HIS A 114 6.15 5.19 -19.47
N ARG A 115 5.50 4.07 -19.13
CA ARG A 115 4.07 3.99 -18.78
C ARG A 115 3.76 4.30 -17.33
N VAL A 116 4.77 4.40 -16.47
CA VAL A 116 4.57 4.61 -15.03
C VAL A 116 5.18 5.93 -14.58
N ARG A 117 4.45 6.65 -13.73
CA ARG A 117 4.95 7.79 -12.97
C ARG A 117 4.68 7.52 -11.50
N HIS A 118 5.71 7.61 -10.68
CA HIS A 118 5.62 7.52 -9.22
C HIS A 118 5.88 8.89 -8.59
N ILE A 119 5.05 9.26 -7.63
CA ILE A 119 5.17 10.48 -6.84
C ILE A 119 5.10 10.07 -5.36
N ALA A 120 6.22 10.25 -4.66
CA ALA A 120 6.32 10.01 -3.22
C ALA A 120 6.31 11.35 -2.48
N TYR A 121 5.40 11.50 -1.51
CA TYR A 121 5.28 12.73 -0.71
C TYR A 121 6.00 12.57 0.63
N PRO A 122 7.03 13.39 0.92
CA PRO A 122 7.67 13.45 2.23
C PRO A 122 6.66 13.82 3.31
N ALA A 123 6.86 13.31 4.53
CA ALA A 123 6.00 13.56 5.69
C ALA A 123 4.51 13.21 5.49
N ALA A 124 4.17 12.49 4.44
CA ALA A 124 2.84 11.93 4.22
C ALA A 124 2.81 10.44 4.63
N GLY A 125 1.74 10.05 5.32
CA GLY A 125 1.49 8.69 5.77
C GLY A 125 0.54 7.94 4.84
N HIS A 126 -0.24 7.02 5.42
CA HIS A 126 -1.20 6.20 4.70
C HIS A 126 -2.48 6.96 4.30
N ARG A 127 -2.89 7.96 5.07
CA ARG A 127 -4.17 8.66 4.94
C ARG A 127 -4.04 10.11 4.48
N PHE A 128 -3.68 10.32 3.22
CA PHE A 128 -3.64 11.67 2.62
C PHE A 128 -4.45 11.79 1.31
N ASN A 129 -5.25 10.78 0.98
CA ASN A 129 -5.94 10.64 -0.30
C ASN A 129 -7.24 11.47 -0.44
N PHE A 130 -7.62 12.23 0.58
CA PHE A 130 -8.83 13.06 0.57
C PHE A 130 -8.46 14.56 0.61
N PRO A 131 -8.43 15.26 -0.54
CA PRO A 131 -7.93 16.65 -0.61
C PRO A 131 -8.82 17.66 0.12
N THR A 132 -10.06 17.30 0.41
CA THR A 132 -11.04 18.19 1.08
C THR A 132 -11.17 17.92 2.58
N LEU A 133 -10.49 16.87 3.09
CA LEU A 133 -10.47 16.54 4.51
C LEU A 133 -9.11 16.90 5.11
N PRO A 134 -9.10 17.41 6.35
CA PRO A 134 -7.84 17.68 7.06
C PRO A 134 -7.03 16.40 7.21
N GLY A 135 -5.72 16.46 6.94
CA GLY A 135 -4.76 15.35 7.14
C GLY A 135 -4.43 15.08 8.61
N THR A 136 -5.34 15.39 9.54
CA THR A 136 -5.13 15.34 10.99
C THR A 136 -5.19 13.93 11.58
N VAL A 137 -5.79 12.98 10.86
CA VAL A 137 -5.94 11.62 11.34
C VAL A 137 -4.69 10.81 11.00
N THR A 138 -3.72 10.81 11.91
CA THR A 138 -2.46 10.03 11.79
C THR A 138 -2.51 8.67 12.49
N ALA A 139 -3.57 8.41 13.27
CA ALA A 139 -3.86 7.11 13.89
C ALA A 139 -5.36 6.98 14.13
N SER A 140 -5.88 5.76 14.17
CA SER A 140 -7.26 5.50 14.63
C SER A 140 -7.42 4.08 15.19
N VAL A 141 -8.45 3.91 16.01
CA VAL A 141 -8.88 2.60 16.51
C VAL A 141 -9.54 1.83 15.36
N HIS A 142 -9.10 0.60 15.14
CA HIS A 142 -9.70 -0.28 14.14
C HIS A 142 -10.97 -0.93 14.72
N PRO A 143 -12.11 -0.88 14.00
CA PRO A 143 -13.39 -1.30 14.57
C PRO A 143 -13.53 -2.81 14.80
N ALA A 144 -12.75 -3.64 14.11
CA ALA A 144 -12.86 -5.09 14.24
C ALA A 144 -12.08 -5.65 15.44
N ASP A 145 -10.92 -5.06 15.77
CA ASP A 145 -10.04 -5.57 16.83
C ASP A 145 -9.83 -4.59 18.01
N GLY A 146 -10.40 -3.37 17.90
CA GLY A 146 -10.31 -2.35 18.94
C GLY A 146 -8.91 -1.75 19.14
N ARG A 147 -7.94 -2.05 18.29
CA ARG A 147 -6.55 -1.59 18.40
C ARG A 147 -6.33 -0.24 17.75
N LEU A 148 -5.41 0.52 18.32
CA LEU A 148 -4.93 1.77 17.75
C LEU A 148 -3.83 1.48 16.74
N TYR A 149 -4.07 1.84 15.46
CA TYR A 149 -3.11 1.75 14.36
C TYR A 149 -2.61 3.13 13.98
N GLU A 150 -1.31 3.22 13.70
CA GLU A 150 -0.67 4.43 13.19
C GLU A 150 -0.70 4.44 11.66
N TYR A 151 -1.12 5.57 11.08
CA TYR A 151 -1.10 5.80 9.63
C TYR A 151 0.15 6.54 9.18
N GLY A 152 0.88 7.15 10.11
CA GLY A 152 2.09 7.91 9.80
C GLY A 152 1.83 9.29 9.21
N GLY A 153 2.92 9.93 8.80
CA GLY A 153 2.92 11.29 8.34
C GLY A 153 2.68 12.33 9.44
N THR A 154 2.66 13.58 9.04
CA THR A 154 2.25 14.69 9.90
C THR A 154 0.94 15.30 9.39
N PRO A 155 0.13 15.99 10.23
CA PRO A 155 -1.08 16.67 9.78
C PRO A 155 -0.84 17.59 8.60
N GLU A 156 0.24 18.38 8.64
CA GLU A 156 0.62 19.30 7.57
C GLU A 156 1.09 18.55 6.31
N GLY A 157 1.92 17.51 6.49
CA GLY A 157 2.42 16.67 5.41
C GLY A 157 1.28 15.96 4.68
N ASN A 158 0.37 15.33 5.43
CA ASN A 158 -0.81 14.65 4.90
C ASN A 158 -1.74 15.63 4.15
N SER A 159 -1.98 16.83 4.71
CA SER A 159 -2.84 17.83 4.08
C SER A 159 -2.24 18.36 2.77
N ARG A 160 -0.93 18.69 2.77
CA ARG A 160 -0.21 19.13 1.56
C ARG A 160 -0.19 18.03 0.49
N ALA A 161 0.13 16.81 0.88
CA ALA A 161 0.15 15.67 -0.02
C ALA A 161 -1.22 15.39 -0.63
N GLY A 162 -2.30 15.44 0.16
CA GLY A 162 -3.66 15.22 -0.31
C GLY A 162 -4.06 16.22 -1.39
N LEU A 163 -3.78 17.53 -1.19
CA LEU A 163 -4.05 18.56 -2.18
C LEU A 163 -3.20 18.38 -3.45
N ALA A 164 -1.88 18.20 -3.28
CA ALA A 164 -0.96 18.05 -4.40
C ALA A 164 -1.27 16.78 -5.22
N ALA A 165 -1.53 15.66 -4.55
CA ALA A 165 -1.90 14.40 -5.16
C ALA A 165 -3.21 14.50 -5.97
N HIS A 166 -4.20 15.25 -5.46
CA HIS A 166 -5.44 15.50 -6.19
C HIS A 166 -5.20 16.27 -7.49
N ILE A 167 -4.40 17.34 -7.44
CA ILE A 167 -4.03 18.13 -8.63
C ILE A 167 -3.32 17.25 -9.66
N GLU A 168 -2.35 16.44 -9.22
CA GLU A 168 -1.64 15.49 -10.10
C GLU A 168 -2.59 14.45 -10.72
N ALA A 169 -3.51 13.92 -9.93
CA ALA A 169 -4.51 12.96 -10.39
C ALA A 169 -5.42 13.53 -11.47
N VAL A 170 -5.98 14.74 -11.25
CA VAL A 170 -6.83 15.42 -12.22
C VAL A 170 -6.05 15.75 -13.49
N THR A 171 -4.81 16.24 -13.35
CA THR A 171 -3.93 16.55 -14.49
C THR A 171 -3.60 15.29 -15.29
N TRP A 172 -3.31 14.16 -14.61
CA TRP A 172 -3.05 12.87 -15.25
C TRP A 172 -4.25 12.37 -16.06
N LEU A 173 -5.45 12.49 -15.50
CA LEU A 173 -6.69 12.06 -16.18
C LEU A 173 -7.02 12.93 -17.40
N ARG A 174 -6.81 14.25 -17.32
CA ARG A 174 -7.06 15.17 -18.43
C ARG A 174 -6.17 14.92 -19.63
N ARG A 175 -4.90 14.59 -19.42
CA ARG A 175 -3.94 14.26 -20.51
C ARG A 175 -4.28 12.98 -21.27
N ARG A 176 -5.31 12.24 -20.90
CA ARG A 176 -5.83 11.06 -21.61
C ARG A 176 -6.98 11.39 -22.56
N ALA A 177 -7.54 12.58 -22.45
CA ALA A 177 -8.65 13.00 -23.28
C ALA A 177 -8.19 13.67 -24.61
N GLU A 178 -6.87 13.87 -24.75
CA GLU A 178 -6.19 14.34 -25.97
C GLU A 178 -5.48 13.16 -26.67
#